data_6f421934ba06f32cde6c29d84b88006e
#
_entry.id   6f421934ba06f32cde6c29d84b88006e
#
_cell.length_a   1.000
_cell.length_b   1.000
_cell.length_c   1.000
_cell.angle_alpha   90.00
_cell.angle_beta   90.00
_cell.angle_gamma   90.00
#
_symmetry.space_group_name_H-M   'P 1'
#
loop_
_entity.id
_entity.type
_entity.pdbx_description
1 polymer ?
#
loop_
_entity_poly.entity_id
_entity_poly.type
_entity_poly.pdbx_seq_one_letter_code
_entity_poly.pdbx_strand_id
1 'polypeptide(L)'
;MKKTIFVSGNFNILHPGHLRLLKFARELGDELIVGVISDKLGGDAIHVPEQYRLEGVSSNSWVTEAFLINDPINIVIDNLKPDIVVKGKEHQHNFNLELEAVESYKGKLIFSSGEVTFSSLDLINKNLESGVSEAFALPMNYLNRHNFSSQDILESLHKISSLNVCVIGDLIVDEYITCDALGMSQEDPSIVVTPLGTKRFVGGAGIVAAHARGLGASVDFFSIVGNDTSKNFAEDNLKDFGVNVYLELDESRPTTLKQRYRSKNKTLLRVSHLHQHSISMELQNKILEVIEEKISQYDLIVFSDFNYGSLPQT
;
A
#
# COMPACT_ATOMS: atom_id res chain seq x y z
N MET A 1 -0.97 -27.29 -19.43
CA MET A 1 -0.68 -27.47 -17.99
C MET A 1 -0.52 -26.10 -17.40
N LYS A 2 -1.05 -25.84 -16.20
CA LYS A 2 -0.82 -24.58 -15.48
C LYS A 2 0.64 -24.52 -15.05
N LYS A 3 1.25 -23.37 -15.23
CA LYS A 3 2.64 -23.10 -14.89
C LYS A 3 2.76 -22.72 -13.42
N THR A 4 3.49 -23.50 -12.63
CA THR A 4 3.62 -23.38 -11.19
C THR A 4 4.90 -22.65 -10.82
N ILE A 5 4.78 -21.62 -10.00
CA ILE A 5 5.91 -20.82 -9.48
C ILE A 5 6.02 -21.04 -7.98
N PHE A 6 7.23 -21.22 -7.49
CA PHE A 6 7.51 -21.40 -6.07
C PHE A 6 8.44 -20.30 -5.52
N VAL A 7 8.09 -19.80 -4.34
CA VAL A 7 8.90 -18.86 -3.56
C VAL A 7 9.01 -19.37 -2.13
N SER A 8 10.17 -19.29 -1.51
CA SER A 8 10.34 -19.64 -0.10
C SER A 8 11.04 -18.55 0.69
N GLY A 9 10.75 -18.46 1.99
CA GLY A 9 11.39 -17.47 2.86
C GLY A 9 10.85 -17.48 4.29
N ASN A 10 11.47 -16.66 5.14
CA ASN A 10 11.04 -16.50 6.54
C ASN A 10 9.78 -15.64 6.66
N PHE A 11 9.64 -14.60 5.87
CA PHE A 11 8.50 -13.68 5.84
C PHE A 11 8.09 -13.11 7.22
N ASN A 12 9.08 -12.79 8.08
CA ASN A 12 8.81 -12.25 9.42
C ASN A 12 7.86 -11.06 9.39
N ILE A 13 8.08 -10.13 8.47
CA ILE A 13 7.22 -9.00 8.17
C ILE A 13 7.16 -8.85 6.65
N LEU A 14 5.97 -8.78 6.09
CA LEU A 14 5.80 -8.47 4.67
C LEU A 14 6.11 -6.99 4.43
N HIS A 15 7.26 -6.72 3.85
CA HIS A 15 7.69 -5.38 3.46
C HIS A 15 7.62 -5.20 1.94
N PRO A 16 7.76 -3.98 1.41
CA PRO A 16 7.66 -3.73 -0.04
C PRO A 16 8.58 -4.59 -0.92
N GLY A 17 9.71 -5.06 -0.40
CA GLY A 17 10.60 -6.01 -1.09
C GLY A 17 9.95 -7.38 -1.30
N HIS A 18 9.35 -7.94 -0.25
CA HIS A 18 8.59 -9.19 -0.37
C HIS A 18 7.40 -9.06 -1.30
N LEU A 19 6.65 -7.95 -1.20
CA LEU A 19 5.49 -7.73 -2.09
C LEU A 19 5.92 -7.67 -3.56
N ARG A 20 7.03 -7.02 -3.86
CA ARG A 20 7.59 -7.00 -5.23
C ARG A 20 8.02 -8.39 -5.71
N LEU A 21 8.67 -9.17 -4.83
CA LEU A 21 9.07 -10.54 -5.13
C LEU A 21 7.86 -11.43 -5.46
N LEU A 22 6.82 -11.39 -4.63
CA LEU A 22 5.59 -12.16 -4.81
C LEU A 22 4.85 -11.74 -6.09
N LYS A 23 4.77 -10.44 -6.36
CA LYS A 23 4.17 -9.93 -7.60
C LYS A 23 4.94 -10.40 -8.83
N PHE A 24 6.27 -10.26 -8.83
CA PHE A 24 7.13 -10.72 -9.92
C PHE A 24 6.97 -12.22 -10.16
N ALA A 25 7.02 -13.01 -9.07
CA ALA A 25 6.84 -14.46 -9.15
C ALA A 25 5.47 -14.82 -9.76
N ARG A 26 4.40 -14.14 -9.35
CA ARG A 26 3.05 -14.37 -9.88
C ARG A 26 2.92 -14.08 -11.38
N GLU A 27 3.67 -13.12 -11.88
CA GLU A 27 3.68 -12.74 -13.31
C GLU A 27 4.41 -13.76 -14.20
N LEU A 28 5.20 -14.67 -13.63
CA LEU A 28 5.93 -15.71 -14.37
C LEU A 28 5.10 -16.97 -14.65
N GLY A 29 3.93 -17.13 -14.02
CA GLY A 29 3.10 -18.33 -14.21
C GLY A 29 1.67 -18.19 -13.70
N ASP A 30 0.94 -19.31 -13.77
CA ASP A 30 -0.49 -19.37 -13.49
C ASP A 30 -0.79 -19.55 -12.00
N GLU A 31 0.10 -20.19 -11.25
CA GLU A 31 -0.05 -20.47 -9.82
C GLU A 31 1.21 -20.10 -9.07
N LEU A 32 1.07 -19.29 -8.00
CA LEU A 32 2.14 -18.96 -7.09
C LEU A 32 1.96 -19.71 -5.77
N ILE A 33 2.87 -20.61 -5.50
CA ILE A 33 2.95 -21.36 -4.24
C ILE A 33 4.06 -20.74 -3.40
N VAL A 34 3.77 -20.48 -2.11
CA VAL A 34 4.73 -19.86 -1.20
C VAL A 34 4.97 -20.75 0.01
N GLY A 35 6.22 -21.12 0.21
CA GLY A 35 6.68 -21.84 1.40
C GLY A 35 7.19 -20.89 2.47
N VAL A 36 6.57 -20.92 3.64
CA VAL A 36 7.00 -20.15 4.82
C VAL A 36 7.84 -21.09 5.70
N ILE A 37 9.10 -20.73 5.96
CA ILE A 37 10.01 -21.55 6.78
C ILE A 37 9.46 -21.62 8.21
N SER A 38 9.30 -22.85 8.75
CA SER A 38 8.78 -23.06 10.10
C SER A 38 9.72 -22.50 11.17
N ASP A 39 9.19 -22.23 12.36
CA ASP A 39 9.98 -21.74 13.49
C ASP A 39 11.12 -22.70 13.83
N LYS A 40 10.89 -23.99 13.68
CA LYS A 40 11.89 -25.04 13.93
C LYS A 40 13.07 -24.98 12.96
N LEU A 41 12.83 -24.69 11.67
CA LEU A 41 13.90 -24.65 10.66
C LEU A 41 14.58 -23.28 10.58
N GLY A 42 13.87 -22.22 10.85
CA GLY A 42 14.38 -20.85 10.71
C GLY A 42 15.24 -20.39 11.89
N GLY A 43 15.12 -21.03 13.06
CA GLY A 43 15.92 -20.72 14.26
C GLY A 43 15.95 -19.24 14.62
N ASP A 44 17.14 -18.71 14.91
CA ASP A 44 17.35 -17.30 15.33
C ASP A 44 16.97 -16.25 14.28
N ALA A 45 16.77 -16.65 13.02
CA ALA A 45 16.32 -15.74 11.96
C ALA A 45 14.80 -15.49 12.00
N ILE A 46 14.06 -16.17 12.87
CA ILE A 46 12.62 -16.03 13.04
C ILE A 46 12.33 -15.11 14.21
N HIS A 47 11.50 -14.09 13.96
CA HIS A 47 11.08 -13.08 14.96
C HIS A 47 9.57 -13.02 15.18
N VAL A 48 8.79 -13.63 14.27
CA VAL A 48 7.33 -13.68 14.31
C VAL A 48 6.88 -15.14 14.23
N PRO A 49 5.96 -15.62 15.10
CA PRO A 49 5.46 -16.99 15.07
C PRO A 49 4.95 -17.41 13.70
N GLU A 50 5.24 -18.67 13.30
CA GLU A 50 4.96 -19.19 11.96
C GLU A 50 3.51 -19.04 11.51
N GLN A 51 2.54 -19.12 12.43
CA GLN A 51 1.11 -18.98 12.14
C GLN A 51 0.78 -17.57 11.58
N TYR A 52 1.30 -16.51 12.21
CA TYR A 52 1.08 -15.14 11.75
C TYR A 52 1.82 -14.85 10.43
N ARG A 53 3.01 -15.44 10.24
CA ARG A 53 3.77 -15.32 8.98
C ARG A 53 3.03 -16.02 7.84
N LEU A 54 2.50 -17.21 8.09
CA LEU A 54 1.70 -17.96 7.12
C LEU A 54 0.40 -17.22 6.79
N GLU A 55 -0.29 -16.69 7.79
CA GLU A 55 -1.50 -15.89 7.61
C GLU A 55 -1.23 -14.65 6.76
N GLY A 56 -0.17 -13.88 7.07
CA GLY A 56 0.22 -12.70 6.30
C GLY A 56 0.51 -13.02 4.84
N VAL A 57 1.23 -14.12 4.56
CA VAL A 57 1.51 -14.56 3.19
C VAL A 57 0.26 -15.05 2.49
N SER A 58 -0.55 -15.87 3.15
CA SER A 58 -1.79 -16.44 2.59
C SER A 58 -2.82 -15.37 2.24
N SER A 59 -2.84 -14.26 2.98
CA SER A 59 -3.75 -13.13 2.75
C SER A 59 -3.38 -12.30 1.52
N ASN A 60 -2.22 -12.53 0.91
CA ASN A 60 -1.77 -11.78 -0.26
C ASN A 60 -2.47 -12.27 -1.53
N SER A 61 -3.05 -11.35 -2.31
CA SER A 61 -3.83 -11.66 -3.51
C SER A 61 -3.05 -12.36 -4.64
N TRP A 62 -1.72 -12.21 -4.67
CA TRP A 62 -0.87 -12.87 -5.68
C TRP A 62 -0.58 -14.34 -5.34
N VAL A 63 -0.72 -14.73 -4.07
CA VAL A 63 -0.41 -16.08 -3.59
C VAL A 63 -1.60 -17.00 -3.83
N THR A 64 -1.39 -18.09 -4.57
CA THR A 64 -2.42 -19.11 -4.82
C THR A 64 -2.54 -20.04 -3.63
N GLU A 65 -1.39 -20.48 -3.09
CA GLU A 65 -1.29 -21.38 -1.95
C GLU A 65 -0.08 -21.00 -1.10
N ALA A 66 -0.20 -21.13 0.23
CA ALA A 66 0.92 -21.00 1.14
C ALA A 66 0.90 -22.11 2.18
N PHE A 67 2.10 -22.61 2.55
CA PHE A 67 2.26 -23.68 3.53
C PHE A 67 3.54 -23.52 4.35
N LEU A 68 3.62 -24.22 5.50
CA LEU A 68 4.81 -24.24 6.34
C LEU A 68 5.82 -25.26 5.82
N ILE A 69 7.06 -24.83 5.65
CA ILE A 69 8.18 -25.69 5.30
C ILE A 69 8.77 -26.30 6.60
N ASN A 70 8.61 -27.58 6.76
CA ASN A 70 9.14 -28.36 7.89
C ASN A 70 10.32 -29.25 7.53
N ASP A 71 10.61 -29.41 6.23
CA ASP A 71 11.68 -30.20 5.68
C ASP A 71 12.73 -29.33 4.96
N PRO A 72 13.94 -29.82 4.73
CA PRO A 72 14.93 -29.13 3.91
C PRO A 72 14.37 -28.72 2.55
N ILE A 73 14.72 -27.51 2.10
CA ILE A 73 14.11 -26.87 0.92
C ILE A 73 14.24 -27.70 -0.37
N ASN A 74 15.35 -28.40 -0.55
CA ASN A 74 15.56 -29.30 -1.69
C ASN A 74 14.53 -30.45 -1.73
N ILE A 75 14.16 -31.03 -0.58
CA ILE A 75 13.14 -32.09 -0.48
C ILE A 75 11.75 -31.49 -0.85
N VAL A 76 11.45 -30.30 -0.38
CA VAL A 76 10.19 -29.63 -0.71
C VAL A 76 10.10 -29.39 -2.22
N ILE A 77 11.16 -28.91 -2.85
CA ILE A 77 11.21 -28.67 -4.30
C ILE A 77 11.10 -29.96 -5.10
N ASP A 78 11.79 -31.02 -4.68
CA ASP A 78 11.73 -32.34 -5.32
C ASP A 78 10.33 -32.97 -5.27
N ASN A 79 9.57 -32.70 -4.21
CA ASN A 79 8.18 -33.15 -4.08
C ASN A 79 7.20 -32.28 -4.89
N LEU A 80 7.38 -30.96 -4.86
CA LEU A 80 6.49 -29.99 -5.50
C LEU A 80 6.71 -29.89 -7.02
N LYS A 81 7.97 -30.01 -7.46
CA LYS A 81 8.44 -29.86 -8.85
C LYS A 81 7.88 -28.64 -9.58
N PRO A 82 8.03 -27.43 -9.04
CA PRO A 82 7.53 -26.24 -9.69
C PRO A 82 8.29 -25.96 -10.99
N ASP A 83 7.62 -25.38 -11.98
CA ASP A 83 8.26 -25.00 -13.25
C ASP A 83 9.36 -23.96 -13.05
N ILE A 84 9.15 -23.05 -12.07
CA ILE A 84 10.11 -21.99 -11.72
C ILE A 84 10.18 -21.82 -10.21
N VAL A 85 11.38 -21.73 -9.69
CA VAL A 85 11.69 -21.25 -8.33
C VAL A 85 12.19 -19.81 -8.42
N VAL A 86 11.65 -18.89 -7.61
CA VAL A 86 12.07 -17.49 -7.59
C VAL A 86 12.66 -17.13 -6.24
N LYS A 87 13.83 -16.49 -6.26
CA LYS A 87 14.54 -15.98 -5.07
C LYS A 87 14.85 -14.49 -5.22
N GLY A 88 15.08 -13.81 -4.11
CA GLY A 88 15.62 -12.46 -4.11
C GLY A 88 17.04 -12.40 -4.68
N LYS A 89 17.39 -11.29 -5.33
CA LYS A 89 18.72 -11.09 -5.95
C LYS A 89 19.87 -11.15 -4.96
N GLU A 90 19.62 -10.86 -3.70
CA GLU A 90 20.57 -10.97 -2.59
C GLU A 90 21.14 -12.40 -2.42
N HIS A 91 20.43 -13.41 -2.93
CA HIS A 91 20.86 -14.81 -2.91
C HIS A 91 21.60 -15.26 -4.17
N GLN A 92 21.76 -14.39 -5.18
CA GLN A 92 22.31 -14.78 -6.51
C GLN A 92 23.77 -15.25 -6.45
N HIS A 93 24.56 -14.72 -5.51
CA HIS A 93 25.98 -15.05 -5.37
C HIS A 93 26.27 -16.05 -4.25
N ASN A 94 25.22 -16.55 -3.59
CA ASN A 94 25.33 -17.52 -2.52
C ASN A 94 25.18 -18.96 -3.08
N PHE A 95 25.67 -19.93 -2.33
CA PHE A 95 25.39 -21.34 -2.63
C PHE A 95 23.86 -21.58 -2.47
N ASN A 96 23.24 -22.06 -3.55
CA ASN A 96 21.79 -22.30 -3.60
C ASN A 96 21.53 -23.81 -3.70
N LEU A 97 21.07 -24.40 -2.59
CA LEU A 97 20.65 -25.80 -2.54
C LEU A 97 19.51 -26.12 -3.50
N GLU A 98 18.69 -25.09 -3.80
CA GLU A 98 17.55 -25.23 -4.70
C GLU A 98 17.94 -25.45 -6.16
N LEU A 99 19.15 -25.03 -6.56
CA LEU A 99 19.60 -25.12 -7.95
C LEU A 99 19.69 -26.58 -8.41
N GLU A 100 20.35 -27.43 -7.63
CA GLU A 100 20.50 -28.86 -7.94
C GLU A 100 19.13 -29.57 -8.01
N ALA A 101 18.24 -29.29 -7.05
CA ALA A 101 16.90 -29.84 -7.03
C ALA A 101 16.10 -29.43 -8.28
N VAL A 102 16.12 -28.16 -8.63
CA VAL A 102 15.38 -27.61 -9.80
C VAL A 102 15.92 -28.18 -11.12
N GLU A 103 17.24 -28.32 -11.26
CA GLU A 103 17.87 -28.85 -12.47
C GLU A 103 17.53 -30.31 -12.69
N SER A 104 17.33 -31.11 -11.61
CA SER A 104 17.04 -32.55 -11.67
C SER A 104 15.80 -32.89 -12.51
N TYR A 105 14.79 -31.99 -12.54
CA TYR A 105 13.54 -32.17 -13.32
C TYR A 105 13.34 -31.12 -14.43
N LYS A 106 14.38 -30.36 -14.81
CA LYS A 106 14.39 -29.31 -15.83
C LYS A 106 13.55 -28.07 -15.51
N GLY A 107 13.35 -27.79 -14.24
CA GLY A 107 12.79 -26.51 -13.77
C GLY A 107 13.78 -25.34 -13.97
N LYS A 108 13.40 -24.15 -13.55
CA LYS A 108 14.24 -22.95 -13.65
C LYS A 108 14.35 -22.24 -12.30
N LEU A 109 15.55 -21.82 -11.93
CA LEU A 109 15.79 -20.92 -10.82
C LEU A 109 15.98 -19.49 -11.35
N ILE A 110 15.18 -18.52 -10.88
CA ILE A 110 15.22 -17.12 -11.32
C ILE A 110 15.45 -16.23 -10.10
N PHE A 111 16.32 -15.23 -10.25
CA PHE A 111 16.55 -14.22 -9.23
C PHE A 111 15.86 -12.91 -9.58
N SER A 112 15.05 -12.38 -8.64
CA SER A 112 14.36 -11.12 -8.80
C SER A 112 15.19 -9.97 -8.23
N SER A 113 15.46 -8.96 -9.01
CA SER A 113 16.18 -7.74 -8.57
C SER A 113 15.36 -6.86 -7.63
N GLY A 114 14.09 -7.17 -7.41
CA GLY A 114 13.18 -6.27 -6.68
C GLY A 114 12.90 -4.94 -7.39
N GLU A 115 13.59 -4.68 -8.49
CA GLU A 115 13.34 -3.56 -9.41
C GLU A 115 12.61 -4.11 -10.62
N VAL A 116 11.29 -3.94 -10.63
CA VAL A 116 10.50 -4.21 -11.84
C VAL A 116 10.61 -2.98 -12.72
N THR A 117 11.50 -3.02 -13.69
CA THR A 117 11.44 -2.14 -14.84
C THR A 117 10.40 -2.70 -15.81
N PHE A 118 9.13 -2.48 -15.53
CA PHE A 118 8.11 -2.66 -16.57
C PHE A 118 8.26 -1.52 -17.56
N SER A 119 8.65 -1.83 -18.78
CA SER A 119 8.36 -0.94 -19.86
C SER A 119 6.85 -1.04 -20.13
N SER A 120 6.17 0.09 -20.17
CA SER A 120 4.75 0.17 -20.57
C SER A 120 4.52 -0.50 -21.93
N LEU A 121 5.56 -0.63 -22.74
CA LEU A 121 5.59 -1.29 -24.05
C LEU A 121 5.44 -2.81 -23.96
N ASP A 122 6.04 -3.47 -22.92
CA ASP A 122 5.90 -4.93 -22.77
C ASP A 122 4.50 -5.33 -22.34
N LEU A 123 3.82 -4.48 -21.54
CA LEU A 123 2.40 -4.67 -21.19
C LEU A 123 1.48 -4.45 -22.40
N ILE A 124 1.77 -3.43 -23.21
CA ILE A 124 1.01 -3.13 -24.43
C ILE A 124 1.22 -4.22 -25.49
N ASN A 125 2.45 -4.70 -25.66
CA ASN A 125 2.74 -5.76 -26.63
C ASN A 125 2.10 -7.11 -26.24
N LYS A 126 2.12 -7.50 -24.96
CA LYS A 126 1.40 -8.70 -24.48
C LYS A 126 -0.11 -8.60 -24.70
N ASN A 127 -0.70 -7.43 -24.48
CA ASN A 127 -2.14 -7.22 -24.71
C ASN A 127 -2.49 -7.17 -26.21
N LEU A 128 -1.58 -6.74 -27.08
CA LEU A 128 -1.78 -6.74 -28.54
C LEU A 128 -1.63 -8.14 -29.15
N GLU A 129 -0.74 -8.98 -28.62
CA GLU A 129 -0.51 -10.35 -29.09
C GLU A 129 -1.61 -11.33 -28.64
N SER A 130 -2.22 -11.11 -27.47
CA SER A 130 -3.27 -12.00 -26.93
C SER A 130 -4.67 -11.75 -27.44
N GLY A 131 -4.93 -10.61 -28.10
CA GLY A 131 -6.24 -10.28 -28.67
C GLY A 131 -7.42 -10.24 -27.67
N VAL A 132 -7.14 -10.37 -26.39
CA VAL A 132 -8.11 -10.38 -25.29
C VAL A 132 -7.93 -9.12 -24.48
N SER A 133 -8.97 -8.31 -24.42
CA SER A 133 -9.07 -7.17 -23.49
C SER A 133 -9.14 -7.68 -22.05
N GLU A 134 -8.00 -8.04 -21.46
CA GLU A 134 -7.88 -8.33 -20.02
C GLU A 134 -7.88 -7.04 -19.17
N ALA A 135 -8.80 -6.13 -19.49
CA ALA A 135 -8.85 -4.85 -18.77
C ALA A 135 -9.15 -5.02 -17.26
N PHE A 136 -9.81 -6.13 -16.87
CA PHE A 136 -10.17 -6.39 -15.46
C PHE A 136 -10.30 -7.90 -15.19
N ALA A 137 -9.21 -8.57 -14.87
CA ALA A 137 -9.29 -9.92 -14.31
C ALA A 137 -9.72 -9.84 -12.84
N LEU A 138 -10.91 -10.33 -12.52
CA LEU A 138 -11.33 -10.47 -11.13
C LEU A 138 -10.41 -11.46 -10.40
N PRO A 139 -9.99 -11.19 -9.15
CA PRO A 139 -9.11 -12.06 -8.39
C PRO A 139 -9.87 -13.28 -7.85
N MET A 140 -10.40 -14.13 -8.76
CA MET A 140 -11.26 -15.26 -8.40
C MET A 140 -10.61 -16.25 -7.43
N ASN A 141 -9.30 -16.46 -7.56
CA ASN A 141 -8.56 -17.31 -6.61
C ASN A 141 -8.58 -16.77 -5.18
N TYR A 142 -8.54 -15.44 -5.02
CA TYR A 142 -8.65 -14.79 -3.71
C TYR A 142 -10.06 -14.98 -3.13
N LEU A 143 -11.09 -14.71 -3.93
CA LEU A 143 -12.49 -14.86 -3.53
C LEU A 143 -12.79 -16.30 -3.08
N ASN A 144 -12.39 -17.29 -3.88
CA ASN A 144 -12.60 -18.71 -3.58
C ASN A 144 -11.86 -19.16 -2.32
N ARG A 145 -10.63 -18.68 -2.10
CA ARG A 145 -9.82 -19.02 -0.93
C ARG A 145 -10.41 -18.48 0.38
N HIS A 146 -11.03 -17.31 0.32
CA HIS A 146 -11.66 -16.65 1.45
C HIS A 146 -13.19 -16.93 1.56
N ASN A 147 -13.73 -17.83 0.72
CA ASN A 147 -15.10 -18.27 0.74
C ASN A 147 -16.14 -17.14 0.64
N PHE A 148 -15.87 -16.14 -0.22
CA PHE A 148 -16.87 -15.13 -0.57
C PHE A 148 -16.95 -14.91 -2.08
N SER A 149 -18.10 -14.45 -2.55
CA SER A 149 -18.39 -14.20 -3.95
C SER A 149 -18.35 -12.71 -4.29
N SER A 150 -18.34 -12.39 -5.56
CA SER A 150 -18.54 -11.02 -6.04
C SER A 150 -19.88 -10.43 -5.57
N GLN A 151 -20.90 -11.27 -5.40
CA GLN A 151 -22.20 -10.85 -4.90
C GLN A 151 -22.14 -10.41 -3.44
N ASP A 152 -21.40 -11.11 -2.58
CA ASP A 152 -21.20 -10.73 -1.17
C ASP A 152 -20.50 -9.37 -1.06
N ILE A 153 -19.56 -9.07 -1.99
CA ILE A 153 -18.90 -7.75 -2.05
C ILE A 153 -19.92 -6.67 -2.43
N LEU A 154 -20.74 -6.91 -3.45
CA LEU A 154 -21.77 -5.97 -3.88
C LEU A 154 -22.78 -5.69 -2.77
N GLU A 155 -23.24 -6.72 -2.06
CA GLU A 155 -24.15 -6.57 -0.92
C GLU A 155 -23.50 -5.76 0.22
N SER A 156 -22.20 -5.98 0.48
CA SER A 156 -21.46 -5.21 1.46
C SER A 156 -21.34 -3.73 1.05
N LEU A 157 -21.06 -3.45 -0.24
CA LEU A 157 -21.03 -2.09 -0.77
C LEU A 157 -22.41 -1.41 -0.67
N HIS A 158 -23.50 -2.12 -0.95
CA HIS A 158 -24.84 -1.59 -0.77
C HIS A 158 -25.14 -1.25 0.70
N LYS A 159 -24.67 -2.05 1.66
CA LYS A 159 -24.81 -1.73 3.09
C LYS A 159 -24.01 -0.49 3.48
N ILE A 160 -22.79 -0.32 2.93
CA ILE A 160 -21.96 0.87 3.20
C ILE A 160 -22.68 2.15 2.74
N SER A 161 -23.42 2.11 1.62
CA SER A 161 -24.10 3.28 1.08
C SER A 161 -25.21 3.85 1.97
N SER A 162 -25.68 3.10 2.97
CA SER A 162 -26.67 3.55 3.96
C SER A 162 -26.05 4.11 5.24
N LEU A 163 -24.71 4.03 5.40
CA LEU A 163 -24.03 4.44 6.62
C LEU A 163 -23.79 5.97 6.66
N ASN A 164 -23.94 6.51 7.86
CA ASN A 164 -23.46 7.85 8.22
C ASN A 164 -22.12 7.70 8.95
N VAL A 165 -21.06 8.19 8.36
CA VAL A 165 -19.69 8.00 8.85
C VAL A 165 -19.11 9.34 9.30
N CYS A 166 -18.59 9.36 10.53
CA CYS A 166 -17.80 10.47 11.04
C CYS A 166 -16.31 10.12 10.90
N VAL A 167 -15.54 10.93 10.19
CA VAL A 167 -14.08 10.79 10.09
C VAL A 167 -13.42 11.93 10.83
N ILE A 168 -12.52 11.62 11.76
CA ILE A 168 -11.80 12.61 12.58
C ILE A 168 -10.30 12.35 12.44
N GLY A 169 -9.50 13.38 12.17
CA GLY A 169 -8.05 13.20 12.14
C GLY A 169 -7.27 14.25 11.37
N ASP A 170 -6.01 13.95 11.08
CA ASP A 170 -5.07 14.88 10.48
C ASP A 170 -5.27 15.01 8.98
N LEU A 171 -5.71 16.17 8.52
CA LEU A 171 -5.75 16.52 7.11
C LEU A 171 -4.32 16.73 6.59
N ILE A 172 -4.01 16.11 5.46
CA ILE A 172 -2.73 16.27 4.76
C ILE A 172 -2.99 16.69 3.33
N VAL A 173 -2.20 17.62 2.82
CA VAL A 173 -2.10 17.91 1.39
C VAL A 173 -0.77 17.35 0.89
N ASP A 174 -0.83 16.41 -0.05
CA ASP A 174 0.33 15.87 -0.73
C ASP A 174 0.56 16.65 -2.04
N GLU A 175 1.73 17.26 -2.19
CA GLU A 175 2.10 18.01 -3.37
C GLU A 175 3.27 17.35 -4.09
N TYR A 176 3.07 16.99 -5.36
CA TYR A 176 4.08 16.38 -6.22
C TYR A 176 4.57 17.42 -7.22
N ILE A 177 5.84 17.80 -7.10
CA ILE A 177 6.50 18.76 -7.96
C ILE A 177 7.40 17.97 -8.93
N THR A 178 6.95 17.88 -10.18
CA THR A 178 7.76 17.27 -11.24
C THR A 178 8.86 18.23 -11.65
N CYS A 179 10.10 17.73 -11.64
CA CYS A 179 11.27 18.54 -11.91
C CYS A 179 12.13 17.93 -13.03
N ASP A 180 12.84 18.79 -13.74
CA ASP A 180 14.00 18.41 -14.53
C ASP A 180 15.28 18.60 -13.68
N ALA A 181 16.13 17.57 -13.65
CA ALA A 181 17.38 17.60 -12.91
C ALA A 181 18.49 18.16 -13.81
N LEU A 182 18.99 19.35 -13.47
CA LEU A 182 20.02 20.05 -14.25
C LEU A 182 21.44 19.55 -13.96
N GLY A 183 21.64 18.89 -12.81
CA GLY A 183 22.95 18.39 -12.38
C GLY A 183 23.29 18.79 -10.96
N MET A 184 24.59 18.73 -10.64
CA MET A 184 25.11 19.19 -9.34
C MET A 184 25.41 20.68 -9.41
N SER A 185 25.17 21.38 -8.29
CA SER A 185 25.59 22.78 -8.12
C SER A 185 27.12 22.90 -8.22
N GLN A 186 27.58 24.05 -8.69
CA GLN A 186 29.02 24.39 -8.72
C GLN A 186 29.48 25.00 -7.38
N GLU A 187 28.54 25.46 -6.55
CA GLU A 187 28.83 26.17 -5.29
C GLU A 187 28.89 25.21 -4.10
N ASP A 188 28.05 24.19 -4.10
CA ASP A 188 27.96 23.20 -3.02
C ASP A 188 27.50 21.81 -3.56
N PRO A 189 27.65 20.71 -2.82
CA PRO A 189 27.27 19.37 -3.28
C PRO A 189 25.75 19.14 -3.24
N SER A 190 24.98 20.00 -3.90
CA SER A 190 23.51 19.94 -3.97
C SER A 190 23.02 19.68 -5.39
N ILE A 191 21.85 19.06 -5.54
CA ILE A 191 21.21 18.82 -6.83
C ILE A 191 20.39 20.03 -7.20
N VAL A 192 20.64 20.56 -8.42
CA VAL A 192 19.85 21.66 -9.00
C VAL A 192 18.73 21.10 -9.83
N VAL A 193 17.50 21.55 -9.57
CA VAL A 193 16.30 21.14 -10.30
C VAL A 193 15.48 22.33 -10.76
N THR A 194 14.80 22.18 -11.91
CA THR A 194 13.81 23.14 -12.40
C THR A 194 12.43 22.53 -12.31
N PRO A 195 11.47 23.13 -11.57
CA PRO A 195 10.09 22.67 -11.54
C PRO A 195 9.43 22.78 -12.91
N LEU A 196 8.77 21.72 -13.36
CA LEU A 196 8.03 21.65 -14.62
C LEU A 196 6.51 21.68 -14.41
N GLY A 197 6.04 21.23 -13.25
CA GLY A 197 4.62 21.21 -12.93
C GLY A 197 4.36 20.68 -11.54
N THR A 198 3.17 21.00 -11.01
CA THR A 198 2.76 20.63 -9.67
C THR A 198 1.39 19.96 -9.71
N LYS A 199 1.23 18.86 -8.94
CA LYS A 199 -0.05 18.22 -8.68
C LYS A 199 -0.26 18.11 -7.19
N ARG A 200 -1.48 18.45 -6.72
CA ARG A 200 -1.89 18.33 -5.32
C ARG A 200 -2.94 17.25 -5.16
N PHE A 201 -2.93 16.61 -4.02
CA PHE A 201 -3.89 15.58 -3.63
C PHE A 201 -4.25 15.74 -2.16
N VAL A 202 -5.50 15.46 -1.84
CA VAL A 202 -5.93 15.32 -0.45
C VAL A 202 -5.40 13.98 0.07
N GLY A 203 -4.77 14.00 1.25
CA GLY A 203 -4.20 12.85 1.94
C GLY A 203 -4.64 12.79 3.40
N GLY A 204 -4.00 11.91 4.18
CA GLY A 204 -4.31 11.73 5.59
C GLY A 204 -5.77 11.33 5.83
N ALA A 205 -6.38 11.91 6.86
CA ALA A 205 -7.78 11.66 7.19
C ALA A 205 -8.75 12.14 6.09
N GLY A 206 -8.35 13.16 5.31
CA GLY A 206 -9.16 13.67 4.21
C GLY A 206 -9.39 12.63 3.11
N ILE A 207 -8.36 11.88 2.72
CA ILE A 207 -8.56 10.83 1.69
C ILE A 207 -9.35 9.64 2.25
N VAL A 208 -9.29 9.36 3.55
CA VAL A 208 -10.14 8.35 4.20
C VAL A 208 -11.60 8.75 4.08
N ALA A 209 -11.93 10.03 4.36
CA ALA A 209 -13.28 10.56 4.20
C ALA A 209 -13.76 10.48 2.73
N ALA A 210 -12.91 10.87 1.77
CA ALA A 210 -13.22 10.77 0.34
C ALA A 210 -13.46 9.32 -0.11
N HIS A 211 -12.68 8.34 0.40
CA HIS A 211 -12.88 6.93 0.09
C HIS A 211 -14.19 6.39 0.69
N ALA A 212 -14.50 6.71 1.95
CA ALA A 212 -15.77 6.34 2.55
C ALA A 212 -16.97 6.88 1.76
N ARG A 213 -16.88 8.14 1.30
CA ARG A 213 -17.87 8.76 0.42
C ARG A 213 -17.93 8.06 -0.94
N GLY A 214 -16.78 7.71 -1.52
CA GLY A 214 -16.69 6.96 -2.80
C GLY A 214 -17.31 5.57 -2.73
N LEU A 215 -17.35 4.95 -1.54
CA LEU A 215 -18.06 3.69 -1.29
C LEU A 215 -19.58 3.90 -1.08
N GLY A 216 -20.06 5.15 -1.08
CA GLY A 216 -21.47 5.49 -1.03
C GLY A 216 -21.95 6.05 0.31
N ALA A 217 -21.17 5.99 1.38
CA ALA A 217 -21.56 6.49 2.70
C ALA A 217 -21.86 8.02 2.70
N SER A 218 -22.70 8.48 3.62
CA SER A 218 -22.76 9.89 4.00
C SER A 218 -21.61 10.18 4.98
N VAL A 219 -20.79 11.21 4.69
CA VAL A 219 -19.54 11.43 5.44
C VAL A 219 -19.43 12.85 5.95
N ASP A 220 -19.25 12.96 7.28
CA ASP A 220 -18.83 14.18 7.96
C ASP A 220 -17.34 14.04 8.32
N PHE A 221 -16.54 15.04 7.95
CA PHE A 221 -15.09 15.05 8.18
C PHE A 221 -14.67 16.20 9.07
N PHE A 222 -14.02 15.88 10.18
CA PHE A 222 -13.53 16.84 11.17
C PHE A 222 -12.00 16.86 11.20
N SER A 223 -11.43 18.06 11.09
CA SER A 223 -9.97 18.24 11.18
C SER A 223 -9.60 19.64 11.64
N ILE A 224 -8.32 19.80 12.01
CA ILE A 224 -7.71 21.09 12.33
C ILE A 224 -6.75 21.49 11.22
N VAL A 225 -6.81 22.76 10.83
CA VAL A 225 -6.06 23.31 9.71
C VAL A 225 -5.53 24.71 10.02
N GLY A 226 -4.50 25.13 9.29
CA GLY A 226 -4.07 26.52 9.25
C GLY A 226 -4.94 27.38 8.31
N ASN A 227 -4.76 28.68 8.37
CA ASN A 227 -5.42 29.62 7.46
C ASN A 227 -4.55 29.88 6.21
N ASP A 228 -4.55 28.90 5.27
CA ASP A 228 -3.66 28.93 4.10
C ASP A 228 -4.29 28.35 2.83
N THR A 229 -3.53 28.40 1.73
CA THR A 229 -3.98 27.89 0.43
C THR A 229 -4.14 26.37 0.39
N SER A 230 -3.44 25.62 1.26
CA SER A 230 -3.57 24.17 1.34
C SER A 230 -4.92 23.79 1.96
N LYS A 231 -5.37 24.54 2.99
CA LYS A 231 -6.73 24.39 3.53
C LYS A 231 -7.78 24.58 2.45
N ASN A 232 -7.71 25.71 1.70
CA ASN A 232 -8.71 26.01 0.67
C ASN A 232 -8.76 24.93 -0.40
N PHE A 233 -7.59 24.48 -0.88
CA PHE A 233 -7.48 23.37 -1.83
C PHE A 233 -8.17 22.10 -1.31
N ALA A 234 -7.86 21.71 -0.07
CA ALA A 234 -8.38 20.45 0.51
C ALA A 234 -9.91 20.56 0.74
N GLU A 235 -10.38 21.70 1.24
CA GLU A 235 -11.81 21.96 1.48
C GLU A 235 -12.62 21.86 0.19
N ASP A 236 -12.17 22.54 -0.88
CA ASP A 236 -12.85 22.52 -2.18
C ASP A 236 -12.90 21.09 -2.75
N ASN A 237 -11.76 20.37 -2.75
CA ASN A 237 -11.72 19.00 -3.27
C ASN A 237 -12.60 18.02 -2.46
N LEU A 238 -12.62 18.13 -1.14
CA LEU A 238 -13.46 17.28 -0.30
C LEU A 238 -14.96 17.56 -0.54
N LYS A 239 -15.34 18.83 -0.71
CA LYS A 239 -16.71 19.19 -1.09
C LYS A 239 -17.07 18.64 -2.49
N ASP A 240 -16.16 18.70 -3.45
CA ASP A 240 -16.36 18.13 -4.78
C ASP A 240 -16.56 16.60 -4.73
N PHE A 241 -15.91 15.91 -3.79
CA PHE A 241 -16.18 14.50 -3.51
C PHE A 241 -17.50 14.25 -2.78
N GLY A 242 -18.21 15.30 -2.34
CA GLY A 242 -19.48 15.22 -1.62
C GLY A 242 -19.32 14.90 -0.13
N VAL A 243 -18.16 15.22 0.46
CA VAL A 243 -17.90 15.13 1.90
C VAL A 243 -18.38 16.42 2.58
N ASN A 244 -19.07 16.30 3.72
CA ASN A 244 -19.37 17.42 4.58
C ASN A 244 -18.14 17.75 5.42
N VAL A 245 -17.60 18.96 5.29
CA VAL A 245 -16.29 19.33 5.82
C VAL A 245 -16.44 20.28 7.00
N TYR A 246 -15.86 19.91 8.15
CA TYR A 246 -15.80 20.69 9.39
C TYR A 246 -14.32 20.93 9.74
N LEU A 247 -13.76 22.04 9.30
CA LEU A 247 -12.37 22.41 9.52
C LEU A 247 -12.27 23.55 10.52
N GLU A 248 -11.70 23.27 11.68
CA GLU A 248 -11.41 24.29 12.68
C GLU A 248 -10.03 24.90 12.43
N LEU A 249 -9.94 26.22 12.58
CA LEU A 249 -8.73 26.97 12.33
C LEU A 249 -7.86 27.03 13.59
N ASP A 250 -6.58 26.65 13.45
CA ASP A 250 -5.52 26.85 14.42
C ASP A 250 -4.45 27.77 13.81
N GLU A 251 -4.40 29.02 14.26
CA GLU A 251 -3.44 30.01 13.76
C GLU A 251 -1.99 29.68 14.14
N SER A 252 -1.77 28.75 15.07
CA SER A 252 -0.43 28.36 15.54
C SER A 252 0.27 27.38 14.59
N ARG A 253 -0.43 26.87 13.57
CA ARG A 253 0.11 25.85 12.65
C ARG A 253 -0.29 26.09 11.20
N PRO A 254 0.51 25.63 10.22
CA PRO A 254 0.08 25.51 8.84
C PRO A 254 -0.81 24.29 8.68
N THR A 255 -1.66 24.28 7.66
CA THR A 255 -2.25 23.03 7.15
C THR A 255 -1.11 22.11 6.69
N THR A 256 -1.12 20.85 7.13
CA THR A 256 -0.03 19.91 6.83
C THR A 256 0.16 19.75 5.33
N LEU A 257 1.31 20.18 4.81
CA LEU A 257 1.70 20.08 3.40
C LEU A 257 2.95 19.23 3.26
N LYS A 258 2.88 18.18 2.46
CA LYS A 258 4.00 17.29 2.14
C LYS A 258 4.39 17.43 0.69
N GLN A 259 5.47 18.11 0.42
CA GLN A 259 6.02 18.32 -0.93
C GLN A 259 7.02 17.23 -1.29
N ARG A 260 6.91 16.71 -2.51
CA ARG A 260 7.81 15.72 -3.09
C ARG A 260 8.34 16.22 -4.43
N TYR A 261 9.60 16.62 -4.45
CA TYR A 261 10.31 16.99 -5.68
C TYR A 261 10.77 15.73 -6.39
N ARG A 262 10.30 15.51 -7.63
CA ARG A 262 10.51 14.26 -8.36
C ARG A 262 11.07 14.52 -9.75
N SER A 263 12.07 13.72 -10.14
CA SER A 263 12.58 13.67 -11.51
C SER A 263 12.65 12.22 -11.98
N LYS A 264 12.19 11.93 -13.21
CA LYS A 264 12.24 10.60 -13.84
C LYS A 264 11.76 9.47 -12.88
N ASN A 265 10.59 9.66 -12.24
CA ASN A 265 9.98 8.76 -11.28
C ASN A 265 10.73 8.56 -9.94
N LYS A 266 11.82 9.26 -9.67
CA LYS A 266 12.54 9.25 -8.39
C LYS A 266 12.21 10.49 -7.58
N THR A 267 12.01 10.33 -6.27
CA THR A 267 11.91 11.46 -5.34
C THR A 267 13.32 11.91 -4.97
N LEU A 268 13.63 13.16 -5.23
CA LEU A 268 14.92 13.79 -4.94
C LEU A 268 14.93 14.40 -3.54
N LEU A 269 13.82 15.06 -3.17
CA LEU A 269 13.68 15.76 -1.90
C LEU A 269 12.24 15.66 -1.40
N ARG A 270 12.06 15.59 -0.09
CA ARG A 270 10.77 15.74 0.59
C ARG A 270 10.86 16.93 1.54
N VAL A 271 9.91 17.84 1.45
CA VAL A 271 9.75 18.97 2.38
C VAL A 271 8.39 18.83 3.04
N SER A 272 8.35 18.92 4.36
CA SER A 272 7.10 18.81 5.12
C SER A 272 6.89 20.08 5.94
N HIS A 273 5.78 20.75 5.68
CA HIS A 273 5.29 21.87 6.47
C HIS A 273 4.24 21.33 7.41
N LEU A 274 4.60 21.15 8.67
CA LEU A 274 3.71 20.54 9.68
C LEU A 274 4.15 20.95 11.09
N HIS A 275 3.21 20.87 12.03
CA HIS A 275 3.47 20.90 13.47
C HIS A 275 2.94 19.62 14.11
N GLN A 276 3.58 19.21 15.21
CA GLN A 276 3.22 17.96 15.91
C GLN A 276 2.67 18.22 17.32
N HIS A 277 2.59 19.49 17.74
CA HIS A 277 2.01 19.80 19.04
C HIS A 277 0.49 19.57 19.04
N SER A 278 -0.03 19.14 20.17
CA SER A 278 -1.47 18.97 20.38
C SER A 278 -2.21 20.30 20.20
N ILE A 279 -3.44 20.22 19.70
CA ILE A 279 -4.34 21.38 19.65
C ILE A 279 -4.73 21.85 21.05
N SER A 280 -5.09 23.12 21.19
CA SER A 280 -5.55 23.69 22.43
C SER A 280 -6.82 23.02 22.95
N MET A 281 -7.04 23.06 24.28
CA MET A 281 -8.28 22.57 24.88
C MET A 281 -9.53 23.26 24.33
N GLU A 282 -9.40 24.53 23.98
CA GLU A 282 -10.49 25.29 23.37
C GLU A 282 -10.94 24.70 22.03
N LEU A 283 -9.96 24.39 21.14
CA LEU A 283 -10.24 23.74 19.85
C LEU A 283 -10.77 22.32 20.01
N GLN A 284 -10.24 21.57 21.00
CA GLN A 284 -10.75 20.24 21.33
C GLN A 284 -12.23 20.30 21.72
N ASN A 285 -12.59 21.19 22.65
CA ASN A 285 -13.96 21.35 23.11
C ASN A 285 -14.89 21.76 21.97
N LYS A 286 -14.45 22.70 21.13
CA LYS A 286 -15.24 23.18 19.98
C LYS A 286 -15.58 22.07 18.99
N ILE A 287 -14.62 21.17 18.68
CA ILE A 287 -14.87 19.99 17.83
C ILE A 287 -15.80 19.00 18.53
N LEU A 288 -15.54 18.73 19.81
CA LEU A 288 -16.35 17.80 20.58
C LEU A 288 -17.80 18.24 20.69
N GLU A 289 -18.08 19.51 20.93
CA GLU A 289 -19.45 20.06 20.96
C GLU A 289 -20.21 19.74 19.66
N VAL A 290 -19.58 19.98 18.49
CA VAL A 290 -20.23 19.69 17.19
C VAL A 290 -20.41 18.20 16.96
N ILE A 291 -19.46 17.37 17.40
CA ILE A 291 -19.58 15.90 17.29
C ILE A 291 -20.66 15.38 18.21
N GLU A 292 -20.72 15.85 19.47
CA GLU A 292 -21.73 15.45 20.47
C GLU A 292 -23.16 15.72 20.00
N GLU A 293 -23.40 16.86 19.36
CA GLU A 293 -24.70 17.19 18.77
C GLU A 293 -25.14 16.19 17.70
N LYS A 294 -24.20 15.56 17.01
CA LYS A 294 -24.45 14.69 15.86
C LYS A 294 -24.21 13.20 16.17
N ILE A 295 -23.62 12.86 17.30
CA ILE A 295 -23.12 11.51 17.63
C ILE A 295 -24.16 10.41 17.43
N SER A 296 -25.43 10.69 17.75
CA SER A 296 -26.53 9.73 17.60
C SER A 296 -26.92 9.45 16.14
N GLN A 297 -26.39 10.21 15.19
CA GLN A 297 -26.68 10.07 13.76
C GLN A 297 -25.62 9.21 13.05
N TYR A 298 -24.47 8.97 13.69
CA TYR A 298 -23.39 8.19 13.08
C TYR A 298 -23.48 6.71 13.39
N ASP A 299 -23.32 5.91 12.34
CA ASP A 299 -23.21 4.45 12.41
C ASP A 299 -21.77 4.01 12.66
N LEU A 300 -20.80 4.85 12.25
CA LEU A 300 -19.37 4.55 12.35
C LEU A 300 -18.57 5.83 12.60
N ILE A 301 -17.61 5.75 13.53
CA ILE A 301 -16.60 6.78 13.75
C ILE A 301 -15.22 6.20 13.37
N VAL A 302 -14.47 6.94 12.54
CA VAL A 302 -13.14 6.57 12.07
C VAL A 302 -12.14 7.62 12.55
N PHE A 303 -11.17 7.20 13.35
CA PHE A 303 -10.02 8.03 13.73
C PHE A 303 -8.86 7.75 12.80
N SER A 304 -8.31 8.81 12.17
CA SER A 304 -7.19 8.71 11.24
C SER A 304 -6.05 9.62 11.72
N ASP A 305 -5.23 9.07 12.61
CA ASP A 305 -4.16 9.77 13.31
C ASP A 305 -2.81 9.59 12.62
N PHE A 306 -2.15 10.70 12.28
CA PHE A 306 -0.79 10.76 11.77
C PHE A 306 0.18 11.42 12.76
N ASN A 307 -0.27 11.60 14.00
CA ASN A 307 0.49 12.25 15.06
C ASN A 307 0.88 13.71 14.74
N TYR A 308 -0.04 14.44 14.11
CA TYR A 308 0.11 15.88 13.84
C TYR A 308 -0.75 16.75 14.76
N GLY A 309 -1.27 16.15 15.82
CA GLY A 309 -1.86 16.83 16.95
C GLY A 309 -3.35 17.12 16.86
N SER A 310 -4.07 16.71 15.80
CA SER A 310 -5.54 16.82 15.74
C SER A 310 -6.23 15.88 16.73
N LEU A 311 -5.58 14.75 17.07
CA LEU A 311 -6.05 13.77 18.05
C LEU A 311 -5.03 13.70 19.22
N PRO A 312 -5.09 14.63 20.18
CA PRO A 312 -4.14 14.66 21.27
C PRO A 312 -4.34 13.47 22.22
N GLN A 313 -3.22 12.92 22.70
CA GLN A 313 -3.23 11.98 23.82
C GLN A 313 -3.26 12.79 25.12
N THR A 314 -4.26 12.57 25.95
CA THR A 314 -4.41 13.19 27.28
C THR A 314 -3.67 12.39 28.32
#